data_d8846d64a0751240b77a189f5325def7
#
_entry.id   d8846d64a0751240b77a189f5325def7
#
_cell.length_a   1.000
_cell.length_b   1.000
_cell.length_c   1.000
_cell.angle_alpha   90.00
_cell.angle_beta   90.00
_cell.angle_gamma   90.00
#
_symmetry.space_group_name_H-M   'P 1'
#
loop_
_entity.id
_entity.type
_entity.pdbx_description
1 polymer ?
#
loop_
_entity_poly.entity_id
_entity_poly.type
_entity_poly.pdbx_seq_one_letter_code
_entity_poly.pdbx_strand_id
1 'polypeptide(L)'
;MVRTAWVADDAFLTMRTVDNFVNGYGLRWNILERVQIYTHPMWMFMLSGLYYFIRDPFIVFYGLTLLLSMITIYLFGVKFTKSPAKAVLGFSILIFSKTFIDYSTSGLENPLTHLLILIFLYTFLEKDHDLRTGFWLFFIASLVAFNRMDTFLILIPALAWILYENRNIKMLVYAALGFLPFMFWELFSLLYYGFPFPNTAYAKLGTGISSLLLMQQGMRYVIDSIQRDPVTLFVIGLSIVLALRSRNIHIILVATGIALYFIYVIKIGGDFMSGRFFSALLLASAVLILKTTDLNFSRPNLAMLGLIVALGLSASNPDVRNHITKNVNVRNYGITDERAVYFRTMALINLDWKTRRPDHIWVQQGLEHKAKGRVLTIGPANGLFAFYAGPNLHIVDTHGLGDPLLARLPPYHVSHFIIGHFFRAVPEGYWKYKRSFGNQIKDKNLREYYQKLSILIHSEKLFSKERILTIWRFNIGYYDYLLNAYLADTAIR
;
A
#
# COMPACT_ATOMS: atom_id res chain seq x y z
N MET A 1 -2.33 15.47 -14.38
CA MET A 1 -2.95 14.23 -13.85
C MET A 1 -3.77 13.48 -14.89
N VAL A 2 -4.79 14.05 -15.56
CA VAL A 2 -5.60 13.30 -16.55
C VAL A 2 -4.74 12.66 -17.64
N ARG A 3 -3.79 13.41 -18.23
CA ARG A 3 -2.87 12.90 -19.28
C ARG A 3 -1.91 11.82 -18.81
N THR A 4 -1.63 11.75 -17.52
CA THR A 4 -0.68 10.82 -16.90
C THR A 4 -1.37 9.70 -16.11
N ALA A 5 -2.71 9.70 -16.06
CA ALA A 5 -3.50 8.74 -15.33
C ALA A 5 -3.32 7.33 -15.89
N TRP A 6 -3.10 6.39 -14.99
CA TRP A 6 -2.82 4.98 -15.29
C TRP A 6 -3.31 4.09 -14.14
N VAL A 7 -3.38 2.79 -14.36
CA VAL A 7 -3.75 1.81 -13.32
C VAL A 7 -2.66 0.74 -13.23
N ALA A 8 -2.27 0.40 -12.01
CA ALA A 8 -1.30 -0.66 -11.72
C ALA A 8 -1.97 -2.05 -11.75
N ASP A 9 -1.21 -3.10 -12.06
CA ASP A 9 -1.68 -4.49 -11.92
C ASP A 9 -2.13 -4.81 -10.49
N ASP A 10 -1.38 -4.35 -9.48
CA ASP A 10 -1.71 -4.54 -8.06
C ASP A 10 -3.11 -4.00 -7.67
N ALA A 11 -3.62 -2.97 -8.37
CA ALA A 11 -4.98 -2.49 -8.15
C ALA A 11 -6.02 -3.59 -8.43
N PHE A 12 -5.76 -4.46 -9.39
CA PHE A 12 -6.63 -5.59 -9.74
C PHE A 12 -6.54 -6.76 -8.75
N LEU A 13 -5.48 -6.86 -7.93
CA LEU A 13 -5.48 -7.79 -6.78
C LEU A 13 -6.61 -7.42 -5.81
N THR A 14 -6.74 -6.14 -5.51
CA THR A 14 -7.84 -5.63 -4.68
C THR A 14 -9.18 -5.74 -5.40
N MET A 15 -9.23 -5.39 -6.70
CA MET A 15 -10.46 -5.39 -7.49
C MET A 15 -11.07 -6.80 -7.60
N ARG A 16 -10.27 -7.87 -7.64
CA ARG A 16 -10.79 -9.24 -7.57
C ARG A 16 -11.55 -9.50 -6.26
N THR A 17 -11.05 -9.01 -5.13
CA THR A 17 -11.78 -9.13 -3.86
C THR A 17 -13.03 -8.26 -3.85
N VAL A 18 -12.97 -7.05 -4.43
CA VAL A 18 -14.12 -6.17 -4.62
C VAL A 18 -15.21 -6.84 -5.45
N ASP A 19 -14.85 -7.42 -6.60
CA ASP A 19 -15.78 -8.13 -7.48
C ASP A 19 -16.42 -9.33 -6.76
N ASN A 20 -15.61 -10.14 -6.07
CA ASN A 20 -16.11 -11.26 -5.26
C ASN A 20 -17.06 -10.79 -4.16
N PHE A 21 -16.73 -9.71 -3.45
CA PHE A 21 -17.55 -9.18 -2.37
C PHE A 21 -18.91 -8.67 -2.88
N VAL A 22 -18.89 -7.89 -3.95
CA VAL A 22 -20.09 -7.29 -4.55
C VAL A 22 -21.00 -8.35 -5.20
N ASN A 23 -20.43 -9.49 -5.62
CA ASN A 23 -21.18 -10.63 -6.15
C ASN A 23 -21.58 -11.68 -5.08
N GLY A 24 -21.41 -11.36 -3.77
CA GLY A 24 -21.89 -12.20 -2.68
C GLY A 24 -20.96 -13.34 -2.25
N TYR A 25 -19.74 -13.44 -2.81
CA TYR A 25 -18.74 -14.45 -2.38
C TYR A 25 -18.02 -14.08 -1.08
N GLY A 26 -18.28 -12.87 -0.54
CA GLY A 26 -17.64 -12.33 0.65
C GLY A 26 -16.28 -11.69 0.37
N LEU A 27 -15.64 -11.20 1.44
CA LEU A 27 -14.33 -10.52 1.37
C LEU A 27 -13.20 -11.54 1.15
N ARG A 28 -13.16 -12.17 -0.02
CA ARG A 28 -12.25 -13.29 -0.34
C ARG A 28 -11.61 -13.07 -1.69
N TRP A 29 -10.32 -13.36 -1.78
CA TRP A 29 -9.59 -13.31 -3.04
C TRP A 29 -9.80 -14.60 -3.86
N ASN A 30 -9.58 -15.76 -3.25
CA ASN A 30 -10.09 -17.04 -3.72
C ASN A 30 -11.41 -17.33 -2.99
N ILE A 31 -12.48 -17.63 -3.70
CA ILE A 31 -13.83 -17.73 -3.10
C ILE A 31 -13.99 -18.86 -2.07
N LEU A 32 -13.11 -19.86 -2.13
CA LEU A 32 -13.17 -21.02 -1.24
C LEU A 32 -12.51 -20.79 0.13
N GLU A 33 -11.74 -19.71 0.30
CA GLU A 33 -10.98 -19.46 1.54
C GLU A 33 -11.00 -17.98 1.94
N ARG A 34 -11.03 -17.71 3.25
CA ARG A 34 -10.97 -16.36 3.81
C ARG A 34 -9.52 -15.94 3.98
N VAL A 35 -8.99 -15.22 3.01
CA VAL A 35 -7.63 -14.68 3.01
C VAL A 35 -7.67 -13.23 2.62
N GLN A 36 -7.11 -12.36 3.46
CA GLN A 36 -6.98 -10.94 3.18
C GLN A 36 -5.70 -10.68 2.40
N ILE A 37 -5.82 -10.46 1.08
CA ILE A 37 -4.67 -10.13 0.22
C ILE A 37 -4.34 -8.62 0.25
N TYR A 38 -5.35 -7.78 0.38
CA TYR A 38 -5.23 -6.32 0.36
C TYR A 38 -4.77 -5.75 1.71
N THR A 39 -3.97 -4.69 1.68
CA THR A 39 -3.40 -3.99 2.86
C THR A 39 -4.11 -2.67 3.19
N HIS A 40 -5.17 -2.34 2.43
CA HIS A 40 -5.86 -1.06 2.44
C HIS A 40 -7.39 -1.26 2.48
N PRO A 41 -7.93 -1.68 3.65
CA PRO A 41 -9.34 -2.05 3.73
C PRO A 41 -10.30 -0.89 3.42
N MET A 42 -10.00 0.32 3.89
CA MET A 42 -10.84 1.49 3.60
C MET A 42 -10.95 1.76 2.10
N TRP A 43 -9.84 1.69 1.36
CA TRP A 43 -9.80 1.81 -0.09
C TRP A 43 -10.65 0.72 -0.76
N MET A 44 -10.49 -0.54 -0.33
CA MET A 44 -11.27 -1.67 -0.83
C MET A 44 -12.77 -1.45 -0.66
N PHE A 45 -13.23 -0.93 0.49
CA PHE A 45 -14.65 -0.62 0.70
C PHE A 45 -15.14 0.54 -0.16
N MET A 46 -14.35 1.59 -0.37
CA MET A 46 -14.70 2.69 -1.27
C MET A 46 -14.85 2.20 -2.71
N LEU A 47 -13.90 1.37 -3.18
CA LEU A 47 -14.02 0.72 -4.49
C LEU A 47 -15.27 -0.16 -4.57
N SER A 48 -15.56 -0.94 -3.53
CA SER A 48 -16.73 -1.83 -3.49
C SER A 48 -18.05 -1.05 -3.59
N GLY A 49 -18.17 0.06 -2.86
CA GLY A 49 -19.34 0.92 -2.91
C GLY A 49 -19.60 1.49 -4.31
N LEU A 50 -18.58 1.98 -4.99
CA LEU A 50 -18.69 2.49 -6.36
C LEU A 50 -18.91 1.36 -7.38
N TYR A 51 -18.17 0.26 -7.23
CA TYR A 51 -18.26 -0.88 -8.15
C TYR A 51 -19.61 -1.58 -8.09
N TYR A 52 -20.28 -1.55 -6.95
CA TYR A 52 -21.64 -2.08 -6.82
C TYR A 52 -22.61 -1.48 -7.84
N PHE A 53 -22.51 -0.15 -8.11
CA PHE A 53 -23.37 0.56 -9.05
C PHE A 53 -22.79 0.59 -10.48
N ILE A 54 -21.48 0.77 -10.64
CA ILE A 54 -20.87 1.09 -11.92
C ILE A 54 -20.48 -0.17 -12.71
N ARG A 55 -20.04 -1.23 -12.02
CA ARG A 55 -19.62 -2.54 -12.61
C ARG A 55 -18.52 -2.44 -13.66
N ASP A 56 -17.73 -1.38 -13.64
CA ASP A 56 -16.58 -1.19 -14.50
C ASP A 56 -15.36 -0.76 -13.67
N PRO A 57 -14.29 -1.57 -13.64
CA PRO A 57 -13.14 -1.30 -12.78
C PRO A 57 -12.40 -0.03 -13.17
N PHE A 58 -12.27 0.29 -14.46
CA PHE A 58 -11.53 1.45 -14.92
C PHE A 58 -12.25 2.77 -14.62
N ILE A 59 -13.57 2.81 -14.82
CA ILE A 59 -14.38 3.98 -14.43
C ILE A 59 -14.28 4.20 -12.93
N VAL A 60 -14.34 3.13 -12.13
CA VAL A 60 -14.22 3.22 -10.67
C VAL A 60 -12.83 3.71 -10.26
N PHE A 61 -11.77 3.13 -10.81
CA PHE A 61 -10.40 3.55 -10.49
C PHE A 61 -10.14 5.00 -10.89
N TYR A 62 -10.37 5.37 -12.14
CA TYR A 62 -10.12 6.73 -12.60
C TYR A 62 -11.03 7.75 -11.93
N GLY A 63 -12.32 7.45 -11.80
CA GLY A 63 -13.27 8.34 -11.16
C GLY A 63 -12.88 8.67 -9.72
N LEU A 64 -12.59 7.62 -8.92
CA LEU A 64 -12.26 7.80 -7.51
C LEU A 64 -10.89 8.45 -7.31
N THR A 65 -9.85 7.98 -8.01
CA THR A 65 -8.48 8.51 -7.85
C THR A 65 -8.38 9.96 -8.31
N LEU A 66 -8.97 10.33 -9.44
CA LEU A 66 -9.00 11.71 -9.92
C LEU A 66 -9.80 12.61 -8.99
N LEU A 67 -10.97 12.16 -8.51
CA LEU A 67 -11.78 12.93 -7.56
C LEU A 67 -11.00 13.23 -6.27
N LEU A 68 -10.43 12.23 -5.63
CA LEU A 68 -9.67 12.41 -4.40
C LEU A 68 -8.41 13.27 -4.61
N SER A 69 -7.72 13.10 -5.74
CA SER A 69 -6.56 13.91 -6.08
C SER A 69 -6.96 15.37 -6.33
N MET A 70 -8.07 15.64 -7.02
CA MET A 70 -8.58 16.99 -7.20
C MET A 70 -8.96 17.65 -5.86
N ILE A 71 -9.62 16.92 -4.97
CA ILE A 71 -9.94 17.41 -3.62
C ILE A 71 -8.65 17.71 -2.85
N THR A 72 -7.65 16.84 -2.92
CA THR A 72 -6.34 17.04 -2.26
C THR A 72 -5.66 18.30 -2.76
N ILE A 73 -5.58 18.49 -4.08
CA ILE A 73 -4.95 19.68 -4.70
C ILE A 73 -5.74 20.95 -4.35
N TYR A 74 -7.06 20.89 -4.39
CA TYR A 74 -7.91 22.02 -4.00
C TYR A 74 -7.68 22.42 -2.53
N LEU A 75 -7.73 21.46 -1.60
CA LEU A 75 -7.48 21.71 -0.19
C LEU A 75 -6.07 22.20 0.07
N PHE A 76 -5.05 21.63 -0.59
CA PHE A 76 -3.67 22.09 -0.51
C PHE A 76 -3.57 23.56 -0.96
N GLY A 77 -4.18 23.91 -2.08
CA GLY A 77 -4.23 25.28 -2.58
C GLY A 77 -4.90 26.23 -1.60
N VAL A 78 -6.12 25.92 -1.14
CA VAL A 78 -6.89 26.82 -0.27
C VAL A 78 -6.30 26.95 1.13
N LYS A 79 -5.76 25.86 1.70
CA LYS A 79 -5.33 25.83 3.11
C LYS A 79 -3.87 26.22 3.30
N PHE A 80 -2.97 25.95 2.36
CA PHE A 80 -1.53 26.09 2.56
C PHE A 80 -0.87 27.12 1.62
N THR A 81 -1.50 27.48 0.49
CA THR A 81 -0.92 28.44 -0.47
C THR A 81 -1.57 29.83 -0.38
N LYS A 82 -1.46 30.45 0.81
CA LYS A 82 -2.12 31.74 1.13
C LYS A 82 -1.52 32.98 0.41
N SER A 83 -0.42 32.84 -0.34
CA SER A 83 0.18 33.91 -1.16
C SER A 83 0.56 33.39 -2.55
N PRO A 84 0.68 34.26 -3.58
CA PRO A 84 1.09 33.84 -4.91
C PRO A 84 2.43 33.10 -4.93
N ALA A 85 3.42 33.54 -4.15
CA ALA A 85 4.71 32.89 -4.05
C ALA A 85 4.60 31.46 -3.44
N LYS A 86 3.76 31.27 -2.40
CA LYS A 86 3.47 29.97 -1.83
C LYS A 86 2.74 29.07 -2.83
N ALA A 87 1.80 29.63 -3.61
CA ALA A 87 1.09 28.86 -4.63
C ALA A 87 2.05 28.38 -5.72
N VAL A 88 2.88 29.25 -6.27
CA VAL A 88 3.85 28.90 -7.31
C VAL A 88 4.80 27.81 -6.82
N LEU A 89 5.40 27.99 -5.64
CA LEU A 89 6.32 26.99 -5.10
C LEU A 89 5.62 25.66 -4.79
N GLY A 90 4.51 25.70 -4.07
CA GLY A 90 3.78 24.49 -3.66
C GLY A 90 3.30 23.66 -4.84
N PHE A 91 2.68 24.28 -5.83
CA PHE A 91 2.26 23.58 -7.04
C PHE A 91 3.43 23.13 -7.90
N SER A 92 4.54 23.86 -7.95
CA SER A 92 5.75 23.40 -8.64
C SER A 92 6.29 22.13 -8.00
N ILE A 93 6.34 22.02 -6.68
CA ILE A 93 6.73 20.79 -5.97
C ILE A 93 5.85 19.60 -6.44
N LEU A 94 4.53 19.78 -6.44
CA LEU A 94 3.60 18.71 -6.81
C LEU A 94 3.67 18.35 -8.30
N ILE A 95 3.84 19.32 -9.19
CA ILE A 95 3.88 19.11 -10.66
C ILE A 95 5.18 18.46 -11.09
N PHE A 96 6.31 18.83 -10.48
CA PHE A 96 7.62 18.32 -10.85
C PHE A 96 8.02 17.05 -10.10
N SER A 97 7.25 16.60 -9.10
CA SER A 97 7.43 15.30 -8.48
C SER A 97 6.75 14.20 -9.31
N LYS A 98 7.56 13.33 -9.91
CA LYS A 98 7.07 12.12 -10.59
C LYS A 98 6.28 11.22 -9.62
N THR A 99 6.80 11.01 -8.43
CA THR A 99 6.19 10.19 -7.37
C THR A 99 4.76 10.66 -7.04
N PHE A 100 4.53 11.97 -6.87
CA PHE A 100 3.21 12.49 -6.59
C PHE A 100 2.26 12.29 -7.77
N ILE A 101 2.70 12.61 -8.99
CA ILE A 101 1.88 12.48 -10.20
C ILE A 101 1.50 11.02 -10.45
N ASP A 102 2.48 10.10 -10.39
CA ASP A 102 2.25 8.68 -10.69
C ASP A 102 1.26 8.05 -9.71
N TYR A 103 1.44 8.29 -8.41
CA TYR A 103 0.60 7.65 -7.38
C TYR A 103 -0.67 8.45 -7.02
N SER A 104 -0.93 9.55 -7.68
CA SER A 104 -2.23 10.24 -7.62
C SER A 104 -3.32 9.56 -8.46
N THR A 105 -2.97 8.64 -9.38
CA THR A 105 -3.95 8.04 -10.31
C THR A 105 -3.72 6.55 -10.60
N SER A 106 -2.81 5.89 -9.87
CA SER A 106 -2.38 4.50 -10.10
C SER A 106 -3.45 3.40 -9.85
N GLY A 107 -4.66 3.77 -9.45
CA GLY A 107 -5.68 2.81 -9.00
C GLY A 107 -5.46 2.30 -7.57
N LEU A 108 -4.32 2.65 -6.95
CA LEU A 108 -3.96 2.28 -5.58
C LEU A 108 -4.50 3.29 -4.55
N GLU A 109 -4.32 3.01 -3.28
CA GLU A 109 -4.83 3.76 -2.13
C GLU A 109 -4.16 5.11 -1.86
N ASN A 110 -3.10 5.45 -2.58
CA ASN A 110 -2.30 6.66 -2.35
C ASN A 110 -3.11 7.97 -2.39
N PRO A 111 -4.07 8.18 -3.31
CA PRO A 111 -4.87 9.41 -3.33
C PRO A 111 -5.66 9.63 -2.04
N LEU A 112 -6.19 8.57 -1.45
CA LEU A 112 -6.88 8.65 -0.17
C LEU A 112 -5.91 8.92 0.98
N THR A 113 -4.73 8.29 0.96
CA THR A 113 -3.65 8.57 1.92
C THR A 113 -3.23 10.05 1.86
N HIS A 114 -3.05 10.60 0.66
CA HIS A 114 -2.71 12.02 0.47
C HIS A 114 -3.76 12.94 1.08
N LEU A 115 -5.03 12.67 0.82
CA LEU A 115 -6.15 13.47 1.35
C LEU A 115 -6.19 13.41 2.88
N LEU A 116 -6.13 12.22 3.46
CA LEU A 116 -6.22 12.04 4.91
C LEU A 116 -5.04 12.68 5.64
N ILE A 117 -3.80 12.52 5.13
CA ILE A 117 -2.61 13.18 5.69
C ILE A 117 -2.74 14.70 5.59
N LEU A 118 -3.23 15.24 4.47
CA LEU A 118 -3.40 16.68 4.30
C LEU A 118 -4.42 17.24 5.30
N ILE A 119 -5.55 16.55 5.51
CA ILE A 119 -6.56 16.95 6.50
C ILE A 119 -5.99 16.86 7.92
N PHE A 120 -5.22 15.80 8.24
CA PHE A 120 -4.55 15.67 9.52
C PHE A 120 -3.59 16.84 9.77
N LEU A 121 -2.71 17.14 8.81
CA LEU A 121 -1.72 18.23 8.94
C LEU A 121 -2.41 19.59 9.08
N TYR A 122 -3.49 19.83 8.34
CA TYR A 122 -4.28 21.05 8.51
C TYR A 122 -4.85 21.15 9.93
N THR A 123 -5.45 20.08 10.42
CA THR A 123 -6.06 20.05 11.76
C THR A 123 -5.00 20.22 12.85
N PHE A 124 -3.86 19.54 12.73
CA PHE A 124 -2.78 19.58 13.71
C PHE A 124 -2.02 20.94 13.73
N LEU A 125 -1.80 21.55 12.56
CA LEU A 125 -0.97 22.76 12.46
C LEU A 125 -1.77 24.07 12.58
N GLU A 126 -3.12 24.05 12.39
CA GLU A 126 -3.92 25.27 12.29
C GLU A 126 -5.03 25.37 13.35
N LYS A 127 -5.27 24.33 14.14
CA LYS A 127 -6.34 24.32 15.15
C LYS A 127 -5.77 24.22 16.56
N ASP A 128 -6.51 24.77 17.52
CA ASP A 128 -6.20 24.59 18.95
C ASP A 128 -6.39 23.12 19.33
N HIS A 129 -5.52 22.61 20.20
CA HIS A 129 -5.51 21.20 20.59
C HIS A 129 -6.44 20.94 21.78
N ASP A 130 -7.72 21.33 21.65
CA ASP A 130 -8.77 20.99 22.60
C ASP A 130 -9.23 19.53 22.48
N LEU A 131 -10.14 19.11 23.35
CA LEU A 131 -10.65 17.71 23.35
C LEU A 131 -11.33 17.33 22.03
N ARG A 132 -12.04 18.27 21.40
CA ARG A 132 -12.74 18.04 20.14
C ARG A 132 -11.74 17.87 18.99
N THR A 133 -10.75 18.73 18.93
CA THR A 133 -9.67 18.64 17.93
C THR A 133 -8.87 17.34 18.14
N GLY A 134 -8.57 17.00 19.40
CA GLY A 134 -7.94 15.73 19.75
C GLY A 134 -8.72 14.53 19.21
N PHE A 135 -10.05 14.48 19.45
CA PHE A 135 -10.90 13.44 18.87
C PHE A 135 -10.74 13.34 17.34
N TRP A 136 -10.83 14.48 16.62
CA TRP A 136 -10.72 14.46 15.17
C TRP A 136 -9.34 14.06 14.68
N LEU A 137 -8.26 14.44 15.37
CA LEU A 137 -6.90 13.99 15.01
C LEU A 137 -6.75 12.48 15.16
N PHE A 138 -7.24 11.89 16.25
CA PHE A 138 -7.24 10.44 16.42
C PHE A 138 -8.18 9.72 15.44
N PHE A 139 -9.33 10.32 15.11
CA PHE A 139 -10.25 9.77 14.11
C PHE A 139 -9.62 9.76 12.71
N ILE A 140 -9.01 10.87 12.27
CA ILE A 140 -8.32 10.92 10.96
C ILE A 140 -7.14 9.95 10.95
N ALA A 141 -6.36 9.88 12.03
CA ALA A 141 -5.25 8.93 12.16
C ALA A 141 -5.71 7.47 12.11
N SER A 142 -6.86 7.17 12.70
CA SER A 142 -7.54 5.87 12.59
C SER A 142 -7.89 5.54 11.13
N LEU A 143 -8.43 6.51 10.37
CA LEU A 143 -8.70 6.33 8.94
C LEU A 143 -7.42 6.15 8.12
N VAL A 144 -6.32 6.85 8.47
CA VAL A 144 -5.01 6.63 7.84
C VAL A 144 -4.53 5.21 8.08
N ALA A 145 -4.59 4.70 9.32
CA ALA A 145 -4.23 3.33 9.66
C ALA A 145 -5.14 2.31 8.95
N PHE A 146 -6.44 2.57 8.89
CA PHE A 146 -7.45 1.74 8.21
C PHE A 146 -7.27 1.74 6.68
N ASN A 147 -6.77 2.84 6.12
CA ASN A 147 -6.41 2.90 4.70
C ASN A 147 -5.04 2.28 4.44
N ARG A 148 -4.04 2.62 5.27
CA ARG A 148 -2.68 2.12 5.11
C ARG A 148 -1.91 2.21 6.43
N MET A 149 -1.74 1.07 7.09
CA MET A 149 -1.23 0.98 8.47
C MET A 149 0.19 1.56 8.63
N ASP A 150 1.08 1.34 7.66
CA ASP A 150 2.47 1.83 7.74
C ASP A 150 2.57 3.36 7.71
N THR A 151 1.68 4.06 6.99
CA THR A 151 1.68 5.53 6.92
C THR A 151 1.27 6.20 8.23
N PHE A 152 0.67 5.46 9.16
CA PHE A 152 0.37 5.93 10.51
C PHE A 152 1.64 6.39 11.26
N LEU A 153 2.82 5.83 10.94
CA LEU A 153 4.10 6.25 11.53
C LEU A 153 4.38 7.75 11.36
N ILE A 154 3.90 8.38 10.27
CA ILE A 154 4.05 9.82 10.01
C ILE A 154 3.35 10.64 11.10
N LEU A 155 2.28 10.12 11.68
CA LEU A 155 1.38 10.84 12.58
C LEU A 155 1.72 10.62 14.07
N ILE A 156 2.46 9.54 14.40
CA ILE A 156 2.73 9.14 15.79
C ILE A 156 3.32 10.26 16.64
N PRO A 157 4.36 11.03 16.21
CA PRO A 157 4.91 12.07 17.07
C PRO A 157 3.91 13.19 17.40
N ALA A 158 3.06 13.56 16.43
CA ALA A 158 2.01 14.56 16.64
C ALA A 158 0.94 14.05 17.62
N LEU A 159 0.49 12.80 17.47
CA LEU A 159 -0.51 12.20 18.36
C LEU A 159 0.03 12.01 19.79
N ALA A 160 1.27 11.58 19.92
CA ALA A 160 1.94 11.49 21.23
C ALA A 160 2.01 12.85 21.92
N TRP A 161 2.28 13.91 21.16
CA TRP A 161 2.29 15.27 21.68
C TRP A 161 0.91 15.70 22.19
N ILE A 162 -0.16 15.44 21.45
CA ILE A 162 -1.54 15.77 21.88
C ILE A 162 -1.87 15.11 23.23
N LEU A 163 -1.49 13.85 23.43
CA LEU A 163 -1.68 13.16 24.71
C LEU A 163 -0.78 13.75 25.81
N TYR A 164 0.45 14.15 25.48
CA TYR A 164 1.37 14.77 26.43
C TYR A 164 0.92 16.16 26.85
N GLU A 165 0.49 16.99 25.92
CA GLU A 165 0.04 18.37 26.17
C GLU A 165 -1.23 18.40 27.03
N ASN A 166 -2.16 17.49 26.76
CA ASN A 166 -3.46 17.46 27.41
C ASN A 166 -3.56 16.50 28.60
N ARG A 167 -2.55 15.90 29.12
CA ARG A 167 -2.43 14.99 30.30
C ARG A 167 -3.72 14.75 31.10
N ASN A 168 -4.85 14.51 30.42
CA ASN A 168 -6.18 14.38 31.00
C ASN A 168 -6.82 13.08 30.54
N ILE A 169 -7.45 12.36 31.49
CA ILE A 169 -8.19 11.12 31.21
C ILE A 169 -9.25 11.31 30.12
N LYS A 170 -9.89 12.50 30.04
CA LYS A 170 -10.84 12.80 29.00
C LYS A 170 -10.21 12.75 27.62
N MET A 171 -8.98 13.24 27.44
CA MET A 171 -8.28 13.17 26.16
C MET A 171 -8.01 11.71 25.76
N LEU A 172 -7.62 10.84 26.71
CA LEU A 172 -7.46 9.42 26.42
C LEU A 172 -8.77 8.77 25.96
N VAL A 173 -9.90 9.12 26.57
CA VAL A 173 -11.22 8.65 26.14
C VAL A 173 -11.55 9.14 24.73
N TYR A 174 -11.35 10.43 24.44
CA TYR A 174 -11.58 10.98 23.10
C TYR A 174 -10.65 10.37 22.05
N ALA A 175 -9.40 10.13 22.41
CA ALA A 175 -8.44 9.42 21.55
C ALA A 175 -8.90 7.98 21.24
N ALA A 176 -9.31 7.24 22.26
CA ALA A 176 -9.85 5.88 22.09
C ALA A 176 -11.12 5.87 21.22
N LEU A 177 -12.05 6.80 21.45
CA LEU A 177 -13.26 6.95 20.64
C LEU A 177 -12.93 7.30 19.19
N GLY A 178 -11.97 8.21 18.97
CA GLY A 178 -11.49 8.55 17.63
C GLY A 178 -10.87 7.35 16.91
N PHE A 179 -10.19 6.46 17.64
CA PHE A 179 -9.52 5.29 17.06
C PHE A 179 -10.43 4.08 16.81
N LEU A 180 -11.71 4.16 17.18
CA LEU A 180 -12.69 3.06 17.02
C LEU A 180 -12.80 2.49 15.59
N PRO A 181 -12.80 3.28 14.48
CA PRO A 181 -12.90 2.70 13.14
C PRO A 181 -11.83 1.66 12.84
N PHE A 182 -10.56 1.96 13.19
CA PHE A 182 -9.47 1.01 13.01
C PHE A 182 -9.57 -0.18 13.96
N MET A 183 -9.94 0.04 15.23
CA MET A 183 -10.12 -1.04 16.20
C MET A 183 -11.23 -2.02 15.77
N PHE A 184 -12.34 -1.52 15.25
CA PHE A 184 -13.40 -2.37 14.70
C PHE A 184 -12.93 -3.19 13.49
N TRP A 185 -12.11 -2.59 12.64
CA TRP A 185 -11.52 -3.33 11.53
C TRP A 185 -10.60 -4.46 12.01
N GLU A 186 -9.71 -4.18 12.95
CA GLU A 186 -8.78 -5.19 13.49
C GLU A 186 -9.54 -6.34 14.18
N LEU A 187 -10.58 -6.02 14.95
CA LEU A 187 -11.46 -7.02 15.54
C LEU A 187 -12.18 -7.86 14.47
N PHE A 188 -12.72 -7.20 13.44
CA PHE A 188 -13.32 -7.89 12.31
C PHE A 188 -12.29 -8.78 11.59
N SER A 189 -11.10 -8.29 11.30
CA SER A 189 -10.03 -9.05 10.66
C SER A 189 -9.67 -10.30 11.46
N LEU A 190 -9.47 -10.15 12.77
CA LEU A 190 -9.19 -11.25 13.67
C LEU A 190 -10.31 -12.31 13.69
N LEU A 191 -11.56 -11.88 13.71
CA LEU A 191 -12.70 -12.78 13.73
C LEU A 191 -13.00 -13.39 12.35
N TYR A 192 -12.86 -12.65 11.26
CA TYR A 192 -13.23 -13.11 9.91
C TYR A 192 -12.10 -13.91 9.24
N TYR A 193 -10.86 -13.38 9.26
CA TYR A 193 -9.70 -14.02 8.64
C TYR A 193 -8.92 -14.92 9.59
N GLY A 194 -9.06 -14.72 10.90
CA GLY A 194 -8.31 -15.42 11.94
C GLY A 194 -7.00 -14.73 12.33
N PHE A 195 -6.65 -13.62 11.69
CA PHE A 195 -5.40 -12.89 11.88
C PHE A 195 -5.65 -11.37 11.87
N PRO A 196 -4.93 -10.59 12.70
CA PRO A 196 -5.08 -9.14 12.73
C PRO A 196 -4.47 -8.48 11.49
N PHE A 197 -3.37 -9.02 10.95
CA PHE A 197 -2.70 -8.45 9.78
C PHE A 197 -3.11 -9.16 8.48
N PRO A 198 -3.05 -8.45 7.33
CA PRO A 198 -3.30 -9.05 6.03
C PRO A 198 -2.28 -10.14 5.72
N ASN A 199 -2.68 -11.14 4.94
CA ASN A 199 -1.81 -12.28 4.58
C ASN A 199 -0.52 -11.83 3.88
N THR A 200 -0.59 -10.72 3.12
CA THR A 200 0.57 -10.07 2.50
C THR A 200 1.63 -9.61 3.52
N ALA A 201 1.24 -9.25 4.75
CA ALA A 201 2.20 -8.91 5.80
C ALA A 201 2.99 -10.14 6.24
N TYR A 202 2.33 -11.27 6.49
CA TYR A 202 3.00 -12.54 6.80
C TYR A 202 3.92 -12.99 5.67
N ALA A 203 3.48 -12.85 4.42
CA ALA A 203 4.29 -13.18 3.24
C ALA A 203 5.55 -12.32 3.10
N LYS A 204 5.52 -11.06 3.55
CA LYS A 204 6.63 -10.11 3.39
C LYS A 204 7.56 -10.03 4.60
N LEU A 205 7.06 -10.29 5.81
CA LEU A 205 7.83 -10.14 7.05
C LEU A 205 8.58 -11.42 7.45
N GLY A 206 8.01 -12.59 7.22
CA GLY A 206 8.58 -13.90 7.60
C GLY A 206 9.54 -14.49 6.56
N THR A 207 10.36 -13.67 5.90
CA THR A 207 11.19 -14.13 4.76
C THR A 207 12.53 -14.76 5.14
N GLY A 208 13.01 -14.56 6.39
CA GLY A 208 14.35 -14.98 6.79
C GLY A 208 15.49 -14.17 6.16
N ILE A 209 15.20 -13.15 5.35
CA ILE A 209 16.21 -12.25 4.77
C ILE A 209 16.81 -11.39 5.88
N SER A 210 18.13 -11.29 5.93
CA SER A 210 18.82 -10.50 6.96
C SER A 210 18.42 -9.01 6.88
N SER A 211 18.30 -8.36 8.03
CA SER A 211 17.98 -6.93 8.09
C SER A 211 18.98 -6.06 7.33
N LEU A 212 20.25 -6.49 7.27
CA LEU A 212 21.27 -5.77 6.52
C LEU A 212 20.99 -5.80 5.00
N LEU A 213 20.61 -6.95 4.45
CA LEU A 213 20.26 -7.07 3.03
C LEU A 213 19.01 -6.26 2.68
N LEU A 214 18.01 -6.26 3.58
CA LEU A 214 16.82 -5.41 3.41
C LEU A 214 17.20 -3.93 3.44
N MET A 215 18.02 -3.48 4.37
CA MET A 215 18.49 -2.09 4.42
C MET A 215 19.30 -1.70 3.18
N GLN A 216 20.17 -2.59 2.67
CA GLN A 216 20.87 -2.36 1.41
C GLN A 216 19.89 -2.18 0.24
N GLN A 217 18.84 -3.00 0.17
CA GLN A 217 17.80 -2.85 -0.85
C GLN A 217 17.00 -1.54 -0.66
N GLY A 218 16.73 -1.15 0.60
CA GLY A 218 16.12 0.14 0.92
C GLY A 218 16.97 1.33 0.48
N MET A 219 18.29 1.24 0.63
CA MET A 219 19.21 2.26 0.09
C MET A 219 19.19 2.31 -1.44
N ARG A 220 19.10 1.16 -2.12
CA ARG A 220 18.90 1.12 -3.58
C ARG A 220 17.59 1.78 -3.99
N TYR A 221 16.53 1.62 -3.18
CA TYR A 221 15.25 2.31 -3.40
C TYR A 221 15.36 3.83 -3.28
N VAL A 222 16.16 4.32 -2.33
CA VAL A 222 16.50 5.76 -2.23
C VAL A 222 17.28 6.23 -3.46
N ILE A 223 18.28 5.49 -3.91
CA ILE A 223 19.09 5.82 -5.09
C ILE A 223 18.22 5.84 -6.36
N ASP A 224 17.35 4.83 -6.54
CA ASP A 224 16.40 4.79 -7.64
C ASP A 224 15.49 6.04 -7.66
N SER A 225 15.00 6.45 -6.47
CA SER A 225 14.19 7.66 -6.36
C SER A 225 14.97 8.92 -6.70
N ILE A 226 16.26 9.05 -6.31
CA ILE A 226 17.11 10.18 -6.73
C ILE A 226 17.26 10.23 -8.25
N GLN A 227 17.44 9.09 -8.89
CA GLN A 227 17.65 9.01 -10.34
C GLN A 227 16.37 9.33 -11.14
N ARG A 228 15.21 8.84 -10.66
CA ARG A 228 13.93 8.99 -11.37
C ARG A 228 13.12 10.21 -10.96
N ASP A 229 13.24 10.64 -9.70
CA ASP A 229 12.49 11.76 -9.12
C ASP A 229 13.34 12.49 -8.06
N PRO A 230 14.38 13.23 -8.48
CA PRO A 230 15.24 13.95 -7.56
C PRO A 230 14.49 15.03 -6.76
N VAL A 231 13.38 15.56 -7.28
CA VAL A 231 12.55 16.57 -6.60
C VAL A 231 12.01 16.01 -5.28
N THR A 232 11.49 14.80 -5.28
CA THR A 232 10.85 14.21 -4.10
C THR A 232 11.82 14.12 -2.93
N LEU A 233 13.01 13.57 -3.13
CA LEU A 233 13.98 13.43 -2.04
C LEU A 233 14.62 14.77 -1.64
N PHE A 234 14.83 15.67 -2.60
CA PHE A 234 15.29 17.04 -2.29
C PHE A 234 14.27 17.75 -1.37
N VAL A 235 12.98 17.70 -1.69
CA VAL A 235 11.91 18.33 -0.90
C VAL A 235 11.79 17.70 0.49
N ILE A 236 11.89 16.38 0.61
CA ILE A 236 11.88 15.68 1.90
C ILE A 236 13.07 16.12 2.75
N GLY A 237 14.28 16.10 2.21
CA GLY A 237 15.49 16.54 2.93
C GLY A 237 15.43 18.00 3.34
N LEU A 238 15.02 18.89 2.42
CA LEU A 238 14.87 20.31 2.68
C LEU A 238 13.84 20.58 3.79
N SER A 239 12.71 19.90 3.79
CA SER A 239 11.67 20.06 4.81
C SER A 239 12.18 19.73 6.21
N ILE A 240 12.97 18.68 6.36
CA ILE A 240 13.59 18.29 7.63
C ILE A 240 14.60 19.34 8.08
N VAL A 241 15.47 19.82 7.19
CA VAL A 241 16.45 20.88 7.52
C VAL A 241 15.77 22.17 7.97
N LEU A 242 14.70 22.58 7.28
CA LEU A 242 13.92 23.76 7.65
C LEU A 242 13.19 23.57 8.99
N ALA A 243 12.66 22.39 9.24
CA ALA A 243 12.00 22.06 10.51
C ALA A 243 12.97 22.09 11.69
N LEU A 244 14.21 21.59 11.54
CA LEU A 244 15.24 21.64 12.58
C LEU A 244 15.68 23.08 12.92
N ARG A 245 15.51 24.02 11.99
CA ARG A 245 15.76 25.47 12.24
C ARG A 245 14.54 26.18 12.83
N SER A 246 13.37 25.55 12.76
CA SER A 246 12.14 26.12 13.34
C SER A 246 12.14 25.99 14.85
N ARG A 247 11.60 27.01 15.53
CA ARG A 247 11.33 26.96 16.99
C ARG A 247 9.92 26.40 17.30
N ASN A 248 9.15 26.07 16.26
CA ASN A 248 7.80 25.58 16.41
C ASN A 248 7.81 24.06 16.60
N ILE A 249 7.40 23.61 17.79
CA ILE A 249 7.38 22.18 18.15
C ILE A 249 6.49 21.34 17.20
N HIS A 250 5.35 21.88 16.76
CA HIS A 250 4.44 21.15 15.87
C HIS A 250 5.08 20.84 14.51
N ILE A 251 5.87 21.78 13.99
CA ILE A 251 6.67 21.59 12.75
C ILE A 251 7.71 20.49 12.96
N ILE A 252 8.43 20.51 14.08
CA ILE A 252 9.45 19.51 14.43
C ILE A 252 8.83 18.12 14.54
N LEU A 253 7.64 18.00 15.17
CA LEU A 253 6.95 16.71 15.32
C LEU A 253 6.52 16.11 13.99
N VAL A 254 6.00 16.93 13.07
CA VAL A 254 5.66 16.45 11.72
C VAL A 254 6.93 16.01 10.97
N ALA A 255 8.02 16.76 11.05
CA ALA A 255 9.31 16.39 10.45
C ALA A 255 9.86 15.09 11.05
N THR A 256 9.71 14.90 12.38
CA THR A 256 10.05 13.64 13.05
C THR A 256 9.25 12.46 12.49
N GLY A 257 7.95 12.64 12.26
CA GLY A 257 7.10 11.62 11.63
C GLY A 257 7.55 11.29 10.20
N ILE A 258 7.89 12.30 9.40
CA ILE A 258 8.48 12.14 8.06
C ILE A 258 9.78 11.32 8.14
N ALA A 259 10.68 11.66 9.06
CA ALA A 259 11.95 10.96 9.24
C ALA A 259 11.76 9.52 9.71
N LEU A 260 10.85 9.26 10.65
CA LEU A 260 10.52 7.91 11.12
C LEU A 260 10.01 7.02 9.98
N TYR A 261 9.09 7.51 9.17
CA TYR A 261 8.58 6.74 8.03
C TYR A 261 9.65 6.55 6.95
N PHE A 262 10.49 7.53 6.70
CA PHE A 262 11.62 7.42 5.77
C PHE A 262 12.61 6.32 6.20
N ILE A 263 12.97 6.29 7.49
CA ILE A 263 13.83 5.24 8.08
C ILE A 263 13.14 3.87 7.99
N TYR A 264 11.84 3.81 8.27
CA TYR A 264 11.05 2.59 8.13
C TYR A 264 11.11 2.04 6.70
N VAL A 265 10.94 2.88 5.67
CA VAL A 265 11.03 2.50 4.26
C VAL A 265 12.40 1.88 3.94
N ILE A 266 13.49 2.46 4.43
CA ILE A 266 14.83 1.89 4.27
C ILE A 266 14.93 0.53 4.96
N LYS A 267 14.45 0.43 6.21
CA LYS A 267 14.53 -0.79 7.03
C LYS A 267 13.82 -1.99 6.41
N ILE A 268 12.68 -1.78 5.75
CA ILE A 268 11.90 -2.85 5.12
C ILE A 268 12.37 -3.21 3.70
N GLY A 269 13.36 -2.51 3.16
CA GLY A 269 13.88 -2.73 1.81
C GLY A 269 13.22 -1.90 0.71
N GLY A 270 12.42 -0.90 1.06
CA GLY A 270 11.64 -0.10 0.10
C GLY A 270 10.45 -0.85 -0.48
N ASP A 271 10.19 -0.62 -1.76
CA ASP A 271 9.14 -1.30 -2.54
C ASP A 271 9.70 -1.69 -3.91
N PHE A 272 9.04 -2.62 -4.61
CA PHE A 272 9.34 -2.88 -6.02
C PHE A 272 8.79 -1.78 -6.94
N MET A 273 7.82 -1.01 -6.49
CA MET A 273 7.28 0.16 -7.20
C MET A 273 8.09 1.41 -6.88
N SER A 274 8.81 1.95 -7.88
CA SER A 274 9.63 3.15 -7.73
C SER A 274 8.82 4.33 -7.16
N GLY A 275 9.35 4.95 -6.08
CA GLY A 275 8.80 6.17 -5.50
C GLY A 275 7.51 6.03 -4.67
N ARG A 276 6.76 4.94 -4.77
CA ARG A 276 5.42 4.79 -4.16
C ARG A 276 5.35 5.21 -2.69
N PHE A 277 6.29 4.75 -1.88
CA PHE A 277 6.29 5.03 -0.44
C PHE A 277 6.67 6.47 -0.10
N PHE A 278 7.32 7.18 -1.01
CA PHE A 278 7.70 8.58 -0.79
C PHE A 278 6.60 9.59 -1.16
N SER A 279 5.52 9.17 -1.82
CA SER A 279 4.46 10.08 -2.28
C SER A 279 3.75 10.82 -1.12
N ALA A 280 3.47 10.13 -0.02
CA ALA A 280 2.87 10.71 1.17
C ALA A 280 3.85 11.65 1.90
N LEU A 281 5.14 11.26 1.97
CA LEU A 281 6.20 12.09 2.56
C LEU A 281 6.40 13.39 1.79
N LEU A 282 6.36 13.32 0.45
CA LEU A 282 6.47 14.52 -0.37
C LEU A 282 5.39 15.55 -0.04
N LEU A 283 4.12 15.11 0.01
CA LEU A 283 3.00 16.01 0.32
C LEU A 283 3.14 16.64 1.71
N ALA A 284 3.49 15.85 2.72
CA ALA A 284 3.75 16.34 4.07
C ALA A 284 4.92 17.32 4.10
N SER A 285 6.00 17.03 3.37
CA SER A 285 7.17 17.89 3.25
C SER A 285 6.87 19.20 2.53
N ALA A 286 6.04 19.17 1.47
CA ALA A 286 5.58 20.38 0.79
C ALA A 286 4.82 21.30 1.75
N VAL A 287 3.92 20.74 2.58
CA VAL A 287 3.21 21.48 3.63
C VAL A 287 4.19 22.12 4.60
N LEU A 288 5.20 21.38 5.10
CA LEU A 288 6.19 21.90 6.03
C LEU A 288 6.99 23.06 5.43
N ILE A 289 7.45 22.96 4.18
CA ILE A 289 8.18 24.04 3.50
C ILE A 289 7.32 25.29 3.42
N LEU A 290 6.04 25.17 3.04
CA LEU A 290 5.11 26.30 2.96
C LEU A 290 4.81 26.94 4.32
N LYS A 291 4.97 26.20 5.42
CA LYS A 291 4.74 26.66 6.79
C LYS A 291 5.98 27.27 7.43
N THR A 292 7.17 26.82 7.08
CA THR A 292 8.42 27.24 7.71
C THR A 292 9.09 28.41 6.99
N THR A 293 8.69 28.73 5.76
CA THR A 293 9.34 29.71 4.92
C THR A 293 8.42 30.91 4.68
N ASP A 294 8.96 32.12 4.97
CA ASP A 294 8.35 33.38 4.54
C ASP A 294 8.58 33.54 3.03
N LEU A 295 7.66 32.97 2.26
CA LEU A 295 7.77 32.93 0.82
C LEU A 295 7.30 34.26 0.21
N ASN A 296 8.27 35.01 -0.29
CA ASN A 296 8.13 36.15 -1.19
C ASN A 296 8.96 35.86 -2.46
N PHE A 297 8.92 36.74 -3.46
CA PHE A 297 9.75 36.64 -4.66
C PHE A 297 11.18 37.10 -4.44
N SER A 298 11.77 36.81 -3.26
CA SER A 298 13.18 37.11 -2.98
C SER A 298 14.12 36.17 -3.74
N ARG A 299 15.39 36.58 -3.94
CA ARG A 299 16.40 35.77 -4.64
C ARG A 299 16.55 34.34 -4.14
N PRO A 300 16.62 34.06 -2.80
CA PRO A 300 16.73 32.68 -2.32
C PRO A 300 15.49 31.81 -2.64
N ASN A 301 14.28 32.39 -2.57
CA ASN A 301 13.05 31.67 -2.88
C ASN A 301 12.92 31.39 -4.39
N LEU A 302 13.36 32.33 -5.24
CA LEU A 302 13.44 32.11 -6.68
C LEU A 302 14.51 31.09 -7.06
N ALA A 303 15.66 31.07 -6.35
CA ALA A 303 16.69 30.06 -6.55
C ALA A 303 16.18 28.65 -6.16
N MET A 304 15.44 28.53 -5.05
CA MET A 304 14.80 27.26 -4.64
C MET A 304 13.79 26.80 -5.67
N LEU A 305 12.93 27.68 -6.19
CA LEU A 305 11.98 27.36 -7.25
C LEU A 305 12.71 26.92 -8.52
N GLY A 306 13.75 27.66 -8.95
CA GLY A 306 14.57 27.32 -10.11
C GLY A 306 15.23 25.95 -9.98
N LEU A 307 15.72 25.62 -8.78
CA LEU A 307 16.30 24.31 -8.49
C LEU A 307 15.25 23.19 -8.60
N ILE A 308 14.05 23.36 -8.04
CA ILE A 308 12.97 22.38 -8.15
C ILE A 308 12.60 22.13 -9.60
N VAL A 309 12.47 23.19 -10.40
CA VAL A 309 12.17 23.07 -11.84
C VAL A 309 13.31 22.37 -12.58
N ALA A 310 14.56 22.74 -12.31
CA ALA A 310 15.73 22.12 -12.92
C ALA A 310 15.83 20.63 -12.59
N LEU A 311 15.67 20.27 -11.32
CA LEU A 311 15.64 18.87 -10.88
C LEU A 311 14.49 18.09 -11.54
N GLY A 312 13.29 18.67 -11.60
CA GLY A 312 12.14 18.02 -12.23
C GLY A 312 12.33 17.79 -13.73
N LEU A 313 13.00 18.71 -14.41
CA LEU A 313 13.31 18.57 -15.84
C LEU A 313 14.52 17.65 -16.11
N SER A 314 15.41 17.48 -15.14
CA SER A 314 16.58 16.59 -15.24
C SER A 314 16.24 15.12 -14.99
N ALA A 315 15.07 14.82 -14.43
CA ALA A 315 14.63 13.46 -14.18
C ALA A 315 14.70 12.58 -15.45
N SER A 316 15.04 11.31 -15.28
CA SER A 316 15.24 10.38 -16.40
C SER A 316 13.98 10.17 -17.26
N ASN A 317 12.80 10.35 -16.68
CA ASN A 317 11.50 10.25 -17.36
C ASN A 317 10.50 11.26 -16.77
N PRO A 318 10.68 12.57 -17.03
CA PRO A 318 9.85 13.60 -16.42
C PRO A 318 8.44 13.54 -17.00
N ASP A 319 7.43 13.52 -16.12
CA ASP A 319 6.02 13.46 -16.51
C ASP A 319 5.56 14.64 -17.34
N VAL A 320 6.24 15.78 -17.20
CA VAL A 320 5.97 17.00 -17.98
C VAL A 320 6.21 16.80 -19.47
N ARG A 321 7.15 15.93 -19.87
CA ARG A 321 7.48 15.67 -21.28
C ARG A 321 6.54 14.69 -21.96
N ASN A 322 5.75 13.95 -21.22
CA ASN A 322 4.73 13.01 -21.71
C ASN A 322 5.22 11.93 -22.73
N HIS A 323 6.51 11.66 -22.79
CA HIS A 323 7.10 10.64 -23.64
C HIS A 323 7.75 9.57 -22.76
N ILE A 324 7.11 8.40 -22.69
CA ILE A 324 7.81 7.19 -22.23
C ILE A 324 8.76 6.82 -23.37
N THR A 325 10.02 7.20 -23.24
CA THR A 325 11.04 6.86 -24.25
C THR A 325 11.22 5.35 -24.29
N LYS A 326 11.36 4.77 -25.48
CA LYS A 326 11.52 3.31 -25.67
C LYS A 326 12.74 2.71 -24.94
N ASN A 327 13.67 3.54 -24.50
CA ASN A 327 14.97 3.16 -23.92
C ASN A 327 15.10 3.46 -22.42
N VAL A 328 14.00 3.71 -21.71
CA VAL A 328 14.06 3.86 -20.25
C VAL A 328 14.35 2.50 -19.62
N ASN A 329 15.38 2.44 -18.77
CA ASN A 329 15.61 1.27 -17.95
C ASN A 329 14.45 1.13 -16.94
N VAL A 330 13.42 0.38 -17.34
CA VAL A 330 12.16 0.25 -16.62
C VAL A 330 12.38 -0.40 -15.27
N ARG A 331 13.37 -1.30 -15.16
CA ARG A 331 13.67 -2.04 -13.94
C ARG A 331 15.14 -1.94 -13.57
N ASN A 332 15.42 -1.55 -12.32
CA ASN A 332 16.77 -1.49 -11.76
C ASN A 332 16.75 -2.11 -10.35
N TYR A 333 17.64 -3.07 -10.05
CA TYR A 333 17.71 -3.77 -8.77
C TYR A 333 16.39 -4.32 -8.25
N GLY A 334 15.50 -4.78 -9.13
CA GLY A 334 14.16 -5.24 -8.77
C GLY A 334 13.15 -4.13 -8.47
N ILE A 335 13.51 -2.85 -8.68
CA ILE A 335 12.63 -1.69 -8.55
C ILE A 335 12.18 -1.29 -9.95
N THR A 336 10.88 -1.11 -10.12
CA THR A 336 10.23 -0.92 -11.43
C THR A 336 9.53 0.43 -11.50
N ASP A 337 9.71 1.15 -12.60
CA ASP A 337 8.83 2.26 -12.99
C ASP A 337 7.51 1.67 -13.50
N GLU A 338 6.59 1.42 -12.60
CA GLU A 338 5.31 0.75 -12.88
C GLU A 338 4.46 1.51 -13.91
N ARG A 339 4.46 2.85 -13.84
CA ARG A 339 3.76 3.65 -14.84
C ARG A 339 4.34 3.43 -16.24
N ALA A 340 5.65 3.38 -16.37
CA ALA A 340 6.28 3.12 -17.67
C ALA A 340 5.92 1.74 -18.25
N VAL A 341 5.71 0.73 -17.36
CA VAL A 341 5.26 -0.61 -17.77
C VAL A 341 3.84 -0.59 -18.30
N TYR A 342 2.91 -0.03 -17.51
CA TYR A 342 1.47 -0.18 -17.77
C TYR A 342 0.85 0.96 -18.60
N PHE A 343 1.54 2.09 -18.79
CA PHE A 343 0.97 3.28 -19.44
C PHE A 343 0.43 3.02 -20.83
N ARG A 344 1.10 2.15 -21.61
CA ARG A 344 0.68 1.86 -22.99
C ARG A 344 -0.68 1.20 -23.08
N THR A 345 -1.01 0.34 -22.12
CA THR A 345 -2.20 -0.51 -22.16
C THR A 345 -3.27 -0.08 -21.16
N MET A 346 -2.86 0.59 -20.08
CA MET A 346 -3.71 0.90 -18.94
C MET A 346 -3.69 2.38 -18.56
N ALA A 347 -3.34 3.30 -19.47
CA ALA A 347 -3.53 4.72 -19.24
C ALA A 347 -4.94 5.14 -19.67
N LEU A 348 -5.49 6.14 -18.98
CA LEU A 348 -6.80 6.72 -19.28
C LEU A 348 -6.95 7.12 -20.77
N ILE A 349 -5.87 7.65 -21.35
CA ILE A 349 -5.84 8.12 -22.74
C ILE A 349 -5.58 7.01 -23.77
N ASN A 350 -5.11 5.83 -23.32
CA ASN A 350 -4.73 4.71 -24.19
C ASN A 350 -5.67 3.52 -24.08
N LEU A 351 -6.55 3.51 -23.06
CA LEU A 351 -7.51 2.44 -22.87
C LEU A 351 -8.53 2.42 -24.02
N ASP A 352 -8.79 1.24 -24.58
CA ASP A 352 -9.91 1.06 -25.49
C ASP A 352 -11.24 1.14 -24.73
N TRP A 353 -11.88 2.29 -24.81
CA TRP A 353 -13.15 2.55 -24.14
C TRP A 353 -14.36 1.82 -24.74
N LYS A 354 -14.22 1.19 -25.91
CA LYS A 354 -15.27 0.33 -26.48
C LYS A 354 -15.31 -1.02 -25.78
N THR A 355 -14.16 -1.69 -25.68
CA THR A 355 -14.06 -2.98 -25.03
C THR A 355 -13.83 -2.87 -23.52
N ARG A 356 -13.27 -1.75 -23.05
CA ARG A 356 -12.83 -1.49 -21.66
C ARG A 356 -11.91 -2.59 -21.14
N ARG A 357 -11.08 -3.14 -22.02
CA ARG A 357 -10.13 -4.19 -21.72
C ARG A 357 -8.75 -3.78 -22.18
N PRO A 358 -7.74 -3.84 -21.31
CA PRO A 358 -6.38 -3.59 -21.71
C PRO A 358 -5.89 -4.66 -22.70
N ASP A 359 -5.17 -4.25 -23.71
CA ASP A 359 -4.40 -5.18 -24.54
C ASP A 359 -3.13 -5.60 -23.79
N HIS A 360 -3.30 -6.56 -22.89
CA HIS A 360 -2.23 -7.06 -22.03
C HIS A 360 -2.28 -8.59 -21.96
N ILE A 361 -1.10 -9.24 -22.00
CA ILE A 361 -0.99 -10.69 -22.02
C ILE A 361 -1.69 -11.37 -20.83
N TRP A 362 -1.67 -10.78 -19.65
CA TRP A 362 -2.33 -11.34 -18.47
C TRP A 362 -3.86 -11.28 -18.57
N VAL A 363 -4.41 -10.29 -19.27
CA VAL A 363 -5.86 -10.24 -19.56
C VAL A 363 -6.25 -11.39 -20.49
N GLN A 364 -5.48 -11.59 -21.56
CA GLN A 364 -5.71 -12.67 -22.54
C GLN A 364 -5.62 -14.05 -21.87
N GLN A 365 -4.58 -14.30 -21.08
CA GLN A 365 -4.41 -15.53 -20.31
C GLN A 365 -5.54 -15.76 -19.30
N GLY A 366 -6.00 -14.72 -18.60
CA GLY A 366 -7.14 -14.83 -17.68
C GLY A 366 -8.41 -15.24 -18.38
N LEU A 367 -8.75 -14.59 -19.50
CA LEU A 367 -9.92 -14.91 -20.31
C LEU A 367 -9.84 -16.33 -20.91
N GLU A 368 -8.65 -16.76 -21.34
CA GLU A 368 -8.41 -18.12 -21.84
C GLU A 368 -8.66 -19.16 -20.75
N HIS A 369 -8.16 -18.95 -19.52
CA HIS A 369 -8.43 -19.84 -18.38
C HIS A 369 -9.92 -19.93 -18.07
N LYS A 370 -10.61 -18.78 -18.11
CA LYS A 370 -12.06 -18.71 -17.91
C LYS A 370 -12.81 -19.48 -19.00
N ALA A 371 -12.46 -19.28 -20.28
CA ALA A 371 -13.09 -19.96 -21.41
C ALA A 371 -12.88 -21.48 -21.40
N LYS A 372 -11.70 -21.94 -20.94
CA LYS A 372 -11.39 -23.38 -20.78
C LYS A 372 -12.00 -24.00 -19.51
N GLY A 373 -12.74 -23.23 -18.70
CA GLY A 373 -13.34 -23.72 -17.47
C GLY A 373 -12.32 -24.24 -16.43
N ARG A 374 -11.10 -23.69 -16.42
CA ARG A 374 -10.08 -24.10 -15.45
C ARG A 374 -10.48 -23.66 -14.04
N VAL A 375 -10.36 -24.59 -13.09
CA VAL A 375 -10.75 -24.34 -11.69
C VAL A 375 -9.55 -24.16 -10.75
N LEU A 376 -8.33 -24.51 -11.18
CA LEU A 376 -7.09 -24.41 -10.40
C LEU A 376 -5.92 -24.04 -11.30
N THR A 377 -5.06 -23.14 -10.79
CA THR A 377 -3.74 -22.86 -11.34
C THR A 377 -2.72 -22.64 -10.23
N ILE A 378 -1.44 -22.77 -10.55
CA ILE A 378 -0.30 -22.48 -9.66
C ILE A 378 0.52 -21.39 -10.34
N GLY A 379 0.80 -20.32 -9.64
CA GLY A 379 1.59 -19.21 -10.18
C GLY A 379 1.51 -17.96 -9.29
N PRO A 380 2.24 -16.90 -9.64
CA PRO A 380 2.21 -15.66 -8.89
C PRO A 380 0.82 -14.99 -8.96
N ALA A 381 0.47 -14.27 -7.91
CA ALA A 381 -0.73 -13.45 -7.88
C ALA A 381 -0.54 -12.23 -8.81
N ASN A 382 -0.96 -12.33 -10.06
CA ASN A 382 -1.05 -11.21 -10.99
C ASN A 382 -2.48 -10.69 -10.99
N GLY A 383 -2.66 -9.40 -10.74
CA GLY A 383 -3.98 -8.80 -10.54
C GLY A 383 -4.88 -8.90 -11.76
N LEU A 384 -4.39 -8.47 -12.92
CA LEU A 384 -5.13 -8.56 -14.19
C LEU A 384 -5.52 -9.99 -14.54
N PHE A 385 -4.54 -10.92 -14.48
CA PHE A 385 -4.83 -12.33 -14.74
C PHE A 385 -5.93 -12.85 -13.82
N ALA A 386 -5.77 -12.63 -12.52
CA ALA A 386 -6.68 -13.12 -11.51
C ALA A 386 -8.11 -12.55 -11.65
N PHE A 387 -8.22 -11.27 -11.96
CA PHE A 387 -9.51 -10.61 -12.16
C PHE A 387 -10.24 -11.15 -13.39
N TYR A 388 -9.57 -11.20 -14.55
CA TYR A 388 -10.19 -11.66 -15.80
C TYR A 388 -10.42 -13.16 -15.87
N ALA A 389 -9.68 -13.96 -15.10
CA ALA A 389 -9.96 -15.39 -14.94
C ALA A 389 -11.26 -15.68 -14.16
N GLY A 390 -11.73 -14.70 -13.39
CA GLY A 390 -12.99 -14.78 -12.67
C GLY A 390 -12.94 -15.58 -11.36
N PRO A 391 -14.05 -15.62 -10.60
CA PRO A 391 -14.08 -16.15 -9.24
C PRO A 391 -13.83 -17.66 -9.15
N ASN A 392 -14.21 -18.43 -10.17
CA ASN A 392 -14.15 -19.90 -10.15
C ASN A 392 -12.71 -20.46 -10.25
N LEU A 393 -11.74 -19.65 -10.71
CA LEU A 393 -10.35 -20.07 -10.74
C LEU A 393 -9.72 -19.88 -9.36
N HIS A 394 -9.36 -20.96 -8.70
CA HIS A 394 -8.52 -20.93 -7.51
C HIS A 394 -7.04 -20.80 -7.90
N ILE A 395 -6.33 -19.83 -7.36
CA ILE A 395 -4.93 -19.58 -7.65
C ILE A 395 -4.10 -19.92 -6.41
N VAL A 396 -3.24 -20.94 -6.52
CA VAL A 396 -2.20 -21.22 -5.53
C VAL A 396 -1.07 -20.22 -5.77
N ASP A 397 -1.05 -19.16 -4.99
CA ASP A 397 -0.16 -18.04 -5.21
C ASP A 397 1.25 -18.31 -4.68
N THR A 398 2.18 -18.50 -5.59
CA THR A 398 3.58 -18.80 -5.28
C THR A 398 4.34 -17.65 -4.61
N HIS A 399 3.83 -16.41 -4.63
CA HIS A 399 4.34 -15.31 -3.81
C HIS A 399 3.79 -15.35 -2.38
N GLY A 400 2.75 -16.14 -2.12
CA GLY A 400 2.10 -16.26 -0.82
C GLY A 400 1.24 -15.06 -0.43
N LEU A 401 1.02 -14.08 -1.32
CA LEU A 401 0.19 -12.91 -0.99
C LEU A 401 -1.26 -13.32 -0.76
N GLY A 402 -1.77 -14.18 -1.66
CA GLY A 402 -3.13 -14.71 -1.63
C GLY A 402 -3.25 -16.16 -1.13
N ASP A 403 -2.15 -16.83 -0.77
CA ASP A 403 -2.15 -18.20 -0.27
C ASP A 403 -1.75 -18.26 1.21
N PRO A 404 -2.63 -18.78 2.08
CA PRO A 404 -2.43 -18.71 3.54
C PRO A 404 -1.31 -19.64 4.05
N LEU A 405 -1.04 -20.77 3.40
CA LEU A 405 0.06 -21.65 3.78
C LEU A 405 1.39 -21.12 3.27
N LEU A 406 1.45 -20.77 1.98
CA LEU A 406 2.69 -20.32 1.36
C LEU A 406 3.20 -19.01 2.00
N ALA A 407 2.30 -18.13 2.46
CA ALA A 407 2.69 -16.93 3.20
C ALA A 407 3.57 -17.20 4.44
N ARG A 408 3.47 -18.39 5.01
CA ARG A 408 4.15 -18.81 6.24
C ARG A 408 5.38 -19.68 6.01
N LEU A 409 5.62 -20.04 4.75
CA LEU A 409 6.82 -20.78 4.37
C LEU A 409 7.94 -19.82 3.95
N PRO A 410 9.21 -20.16 4.15
CA PRO A 410 10.32 -19.34 3.71
C PRO A 410 10.37 -19.28 2.17
N PRO A 411 10.80 -18.16 1.59
CA PRO A 411 11.07 -18.09 0.17
C PRO A 411 12.31 -18.92 -0.18
N TYR A 412 12.36 -19.42 -1.42
CA TYR A 412 13.58 -19.99 -1.96
C TYR A 412 14.32 -18.94 -2.80
N HIS A 413 15.64 -19.10 -3.00
CA HIS A 413 16.51 -18.16 -3.72
C HIS A 413 16.58 -16.75 -3.11
N VAL A 414 16.94 -16.67 -1.83
CA VAL A 414 17.08 -15.41 -1.08
C VAL A 414 18.24 -14.53 -1.59
N SER A 415 19.12 -15.03 -2.47
CA SER A 415 20.24 -14.25 -3.04
C SER A 415 19.81 -13.21 -4.08
N HIS A 416 18.67 -13.41 -4.73
CA HIS A 416 18.12 -12.53 -5.75
C HIS A 416 16.62 -12.33 -5.52
N PHE A 417 16.27 -11.43 -4.60
CA PHE A 417 14.88 -11.17 -4.26
C PHE A 417 14.40 -9.83 -4.81
N ILE A 418 13.10 -9.76 -5.06
CA ILE A 418 12.37 -8.52 -5.32
C ILE A 418 11.43 -8.31 -4.16
N ILE A 419 11.47 -7.12 -3.55
CA ILE A 419 10.58 -6.81 -2.43
C ILE A 419 9.12 -7.05 -2.85
N GLY A 420 8.40 -7.83 -2.04
CA GLY A 420 7.01 -8.18 -2.31
C GLY A 420 6.80 -9.37 -3.26
N HIS A 421 7.84 -9.87 -3.94
CA HIS A 421 7.76 -10.98 -4.91
C HIS A 421 8.68 -12.14 -4.48
N PHE A 422 8.42 -12.65 -3.29
CA PHE A 422 9.20 -13.74 -2.69
C PHE A 422 8.60 -15.09 -3.10
N PHE A 423 9.22 -15.78 -4.05
CA PHE A 423 8.78 -17.09 -4.50
C PHE A 423 8.91 -18.16 -3.43
N ARG A 424 7.91 -19.01 -3.31
CA ARG A 424 7.86 -20.14 -2.39
C ARG A 424 7.63 -21.44 -3.12
N ALA A 425 8.31 -22.49 -2.68
CA ALA A 425 8.06 -23.83 -3.16
C ALA A 425 6.67 -24.30 -2.72
N VAL A 426 5.93 -24.90 -3.63
CA VAL A 426 4.63 -25.50 -3.32
C VAL A 426 4.86 -26.90 -2.74
N PRO A 427 4.48 -27.15 -1.48
CA PRO A 427 4.71 -28.44 -0.85
C PRO A 427 4.04 -29.59 -1.60
N GLU A 428 4.70 -30.76 -1.60
CA GLU A 428 4.19 -31.94 -2.29
C GLU A 428 2.84 -32.37 -1.73
N GLY A 429 1.86 -32.53 -2.62
CA GLY A 429 0.49 -32.88 -2.28
C GLY A 429 -0.42 -31.68 -1.95
N TYR A 430 0.12 -30.46 -1.77
CA TYR A 430 -0.68 -29.29 -1.44
C TYR A 430 -1.68 -28.92 -2.55
N TRP A 431 -1.26 -28.90 -3.79
CA TRP A 431 -2.14 -28.59 -4.93
C TRP A 431 -3.23 -29.67 -5.14
N LYS A 432 -2.93 -30.94 -4.80
CA LYS A 432 -3.92 -32.03 -4.83
C LYS A 432 -5.01 -31.81 -3.81
N TYR A 433 -4.64 -31.30 -2.61
CA TYR A 433 -5.61 -30.87 -1.60
C TYR A 433 -6.57 -29.82 -2.15
N LYS A 434 -6.04 -28.76 -2.76
CA LYS A 434 -6.85 -27.65 -3.32
C LYS A 434 -7.81 -28.14 -4.41
N ARG A 435 -7.45 -29.18 -5.14
CA ARG A 435 -8.29 -29.76 -6.21
C ARG A 435 -9.36 -30.73 -5.71
N SER A 436 -9.04 -31.54 -4.70
CA SER A 436 -9.89 -32.64 -4.23
C SER A 436 -10.50 -32.41 -2.84
N PHE A 437 -10.14 -31.31 -2.18
CA PHE A 437 -10.47 -31.00 -0.78
C PHE A 437 -10.04 -32.11 0.22
N GLY A 438 -9.14 -33.00 -0.21
CA GLY A 438 -8.54 -34.04 0.63
C GLY A 438 -7.13 -33.65 1.06
N ASN A 439 -6.80 -33.79 2.36
CA ASN A 439 -5.48 -33.43 2.85
C ASN A 439 -4.42 -34.45 2.40
N GLN A 440 -3.74 -34.15 1.30
CA GLN A 440 -2.74 -35.00 0.65
C GLN A 440 -1.31 -34.44 0.79
N ILE A 441 -1.08 -33.45 1.63
CA ILE A 441 0.27 -32.96 1.94
C ILE A 441 1.08 -34.14 2.50
N LYS A 442 2.23 -34.45 1.88
CA LYS A 442 3.03 -35.63 2.23
C LYS A 442 3.67 -35.51 3.61
N ASP A 443 4.25 -34.36 3.91
CA ASP A 443 4.87 -34.15 5.22
C ASP A 443 3.82 -34.13 6.33
N LYS A 444 4.07 -34.88 7.40
CA LYS A 444 3.13 -35.08 8.50
C LYS A 444 2.92 -33.79 9.32
N ASN A 445 4.00 -33.08 9.64
CA ASN A 445 3.96 -31.86 10.46
C ASN A 445 3.26 -30.72 9.69
N LEU A 446 3.63 -30.51 8.44
CA LEU A 446 3.00 -29.51 7.58
C LEU A 446 1.52 -29.83 7.31
N ARG A 447 1.18 -31.12 7.18
CA ARG A 447 -0.21 -31.59 7.04
C ARG A 447 -1.04 -31.22 8.26
N GLU A 448 -0.53 -31.48 9.46
CA GLU A 448 -1.22 -31.14 10.71
C GLU A 448 -1.34 -29.61 10.85
N TYR A 449 -0.27 -28.87 10.60
CA TYR A 449 -0.30 -27.41 10.60
C TYR A 449 -1.40 -26.86 9.67
N TYR A 450 -1.47 -27.35 8.45
CA TYR A 450 -2.48 -26.92 7.50
C TYR A 450 -3.91 -27.33 7.89
N GLN A 451 -4.10 -28.49 8.56
CA GLN A 451 -5.41 -28.88 9.11
C GLN A 451 -5.89 -27.83 10.13
N LYS A 452 -4.99 -27.37 11.02
CA LYS A 452 -5.35 -26.31 11.99
C LYS A 452 -5.63 -24.98 11.27
N LEU A 453 -4.82 -24.60 10.29
CA LEU A 453 -5.03 -23.39 9.48
C LEU A 453 -6.36 -23.44 8.74
N SER A 454 -6.76 -24.59 8.21
CA SER A 454 -8.02 -24.81 7.51
C SER A 454 -9.25 -24.49 8.36
N ILE A 455 -9.19 -24.69 9.67
CA ILE A 455 -10.28 -24.32 10.60
C ILE A 455 -10.52 -22.80 10.54
N LEU A 456 -9.49 -21.98 10.39
CA LEU A 456 -9.63 -20.52 10.32
C LEU A 456 -10.24 -20.07 8.99
N ILE A 457 -9.71 -20.62 7.88
CA ILE A 457 -9.97 -20.09 6.54
C ILE A 457 -11.18 -20.71 5.85
N HIS A 458 -11.61 -21.91 6.24
CA HIS A 458 -12.72 -22.64 5.58
C HIS A 458 -13.98 -22.77 6.46
N SER A 459 -13.88 -22.70 7.81
CA SER A 459 -15.03 -22.94 8.70
C SER A 459 -16.22 -22.04 8.35
N GLU A 460 -17.40 -22.61 8.18
CA GLU A 460 -18.63 -21.86 7.95
C GLU A 460 -19.08 -21.10 9.23
N LYS A 461 -18.86 -21.72 10.40
CA LYS A 461 -19.25 -21.15 11.70
C LYS A 461 -18.14 -20.25 12.26
N LEU A 462 -18.26 -18.94 12.04
CA LEU A 462 -17.26 -17.95 12.45
C LEU A 462 -17.01 -17.91 13.97
N PHE A 463 -18.04 -18.18 14.78
CA PHE A 463 -18.01 -18.05 16.24
C PHE A 463 -18.01 -19.41 16.95
N SER A 464 -17.63 -20.52 16.27
CA SER A 464 -17.49 -21.80 16.97
C SER A 464 -16.34 -21.75 17.97
N LYS A 465 -16.52 -22.43 19.14
CA LYS A 465 -15.49 -22.51 20.20
C LYS A 465 -14.15 -23.02 19.66
N GLU A 466 -14.19 -24.04 18.81
CA GLU A 466 -12.99 -24.60 18.19
C GLU A 466 -12.24 -23.54 17.36
N ARG A 467 -12.97 -22.79 16.51
CA ARG A 467 -12.34 -21.77 15.67
C ARG A 467 -11.77 -20.61 16.49
N ILE A 468 -12.50 -20.11 17.49
CA ILE A 468 -12.01 -19.04 18.38
C ILE A 468 -10.74 -19.48 19.13
N LEU A 469 -10.72 -20.68 19.66
CA LEU A 469 -9.54 -21.24 20.32
C LEU A 469 -8.36 -21.40 19.34
N THR A 470 -8.65 -21.81 18.10
CA THR A 470 -7.62 -21.96 17.07
C THR A 470 -7.08 -20.60 16.62
N ILE A 471 -7.92 -19.56 16.49
CA ILE A 471 -7.49 -18.18 16.27
C ILE A 471 -6.48 -17.74 17.36
N TRP A 472 -6.87 -17.89 18.62
CA TRP A 472 -6.00 -17.53 19.73
C TRP A 472 -4.67 -18.30 19.68
N ARG A 473 -4.68 -19.62 19.48
CA ARG A 473 -3.49 -20.46 19.40
C ARG A 473 -2.55 -20.07 18.26
N PHE A 474 -3.07 -19.76 17.07
CA PHE A 474 -2.24 -19.28 15.94
C PHE A 474 -1.56 -17.95 16.28
N ASN A 475 -2.30 -17.01 16.86
CA ASN A 475 -1.77 -15.67 17.12
C ASN A 475 -0.76 -15.61 18.29
N ILE A 476 -0.71 -16.64 19.15
CA ILE A 476 0.34 -16.78 20.18
C ILE A 476 1.48 -17.73 19.75
N GLY A 477 1.50 -18.22 18.52
CA GLY A 477 2.55 -19.12 18.02
C GLY A 477 2.45 -20.57 18.50
N TYR A 478 1.31 -21.00 19.06
CA TYR A 478 1.16 -22.35 19.63
C TYR A 478 1.44 -23.46 18.63
N TYR A 479 1.20 -23.24 17.32
CA TYR A 479 1.42 -24.24 16.27
C TYR A 479 2.78 -24.10 15.56
N ASP A 480 3.64 -23.16 15.96
CA ASP A 480 4.91 -22.91 15.29
C ASP A 480 5.86 -24.12 15.37
N TYR A 481 5.73 -24.97 16.40
CA TYR A 481 6.52 -26.19 16.50
C TYR A 481 6.31 -27.15 15.33
N LEU A 482 5.10 -27.22 14.74
CA LEU A 482 4.81 -28.05 13.57
C LEU A 482 5.53 -27.49 12.32
N LEU A 483 5.49 -26.18 12.17
CA LEU A 483 6.17 -25.51 11.07
C LEU A 483 7.69 -25.63 11.20
N ASN A 484 8.24 -25.43 12.39
CA ASN A 484 9.66 -25.55 12.67
C ASN A 484 10.17 -26.99 12.44
N ALA A 485 9.40 -28.02 12.83
CA ALA A 485 9.74 -29.41 12.56
C ALA A 485 9.81 -29.70 11.06
N TYR A 486 8.81 -29.23 10.27
CA TYR A 486 8.83 -29.34 8.81
C TYR A 486 10.07 -28.67 8.18
N LEU A 487 10.41 -27.45 8.64
CA LEU A 487 11.55 -26.70 8.11
C LEU A 487 12.89 -27.38 8.46
N ALA A 488 13.01 -27.97 9.66
CA ALA A 488 14.20 -28.72 10.04
C ALA A 488 14.40 -29.96 9.13
N ASP A 489 13.33 -30.70 8.86
CA ASP A 489 13.38 -31.89 7.97
C ASP A 489 13.71 -31.52 6.50
N THR A 490 13.30 -30.32 6.05
CA THR A 490 13.58 -29.85 4.69
C THR A 490 14.98 -29.24 4.52
N ALA A 491 15.57 -28.69 5.58
CA ALA A 491 16.93 -28.15 5.57
C ALA A 491 18.00 -29.27 5.53
N ILE A 492 17.65 -30.51 5.85
CA ILE A 492 18.54 -31.67 5.82
C ILE A 492 18.53 -32.35 4.42
N ARG A 493 17.58 -32.02 3.56
CA ARG A 493 17.46 -32.53 2.18
C ARG A 493 17.96 -31.52 1.17
#